data_522383e42fb2354267dc62978b8a2480
#
_entry.id   522383e42fb2354267dc62978b8a2480
#
_cell.length_a   1.000
_cell.length_b   1.000
_cell.length_c   1.000
_cell.angle_alpha   90.00
_cell.angle_beta   90.00
_cell.angle_gamma   90.00
#
_symmetry.space_group_name_H-M   'P 1'
#
loop_
_entity.id
_entity.type
_entity.pdbx_description
1 polymer ?
#
loop_
_entity_poly.entity_id
_entity_poly.type
_entity_poly.pdbx_seq_one_letter_code
_entity_poly.pdbx_strand_id
1 'polypeptide(L)'
;MMKQQTRNTISEVKAYSRMSNLCAKRECCVFDIETKLRRYDLDKEAIERIIKQLIKEKFIDELRFTRSFIHDKVRFNKWGKVKIEFALRQKRIPENIVAEVLCDYSDEELNDSLQPLIEAKWKTIKGNSDYEKQNKLIRFALGRGFEMKHILDSMKKLK
;
A
#
# COMPACT_ATOMS: atom_id res chain seq x y z
N MET A 1 -16.12 -29.52 10.12
CA MET A 1 -15.64 -29.88 8.76
C MET A 1 -14.84 -28.74 8.20
N MET A 2 -13.54 -28.91 8.11
CA MET A 2 -12.69 -27.96 7.37
C MET A 2 -13.06 -28.06 5.89
N LYS A 3 -13.48 -26.95 5.27
CA LYS A 3 -13.62 -26.89 3.83
C LYS A 3 -12.22 -27.08 3.25
N GLN A 4 -11.96 -28.24 2.66
CA GLN A 4 -10.82 -28.42 1.79
C GLN A 4 -10.98 -27.42 0.65
N GLN A 5 -10.18 -26.35 0.68
CA GLN A 5 -10.02 -25.52 -0.50
C GLN A 5 -9.38 -26.43 -1.56
N THR A 6 -10.16 -26.80 -2.55
CA THR A 6 -9.66 -27.50 -3.73
C THR A 6 -8.61 -26.59 -4.37
N ARG A 7 -7.33 -26.89 -4.16
CA ARG A 7 -6.24 -26.20 -4.84
C ARG A 7 -6.37 -26.49 -6.32
N ASN A 8 -6.46 -25.44 -7.11
CA ASN A 8 -6.50 -25.59 -8.57
C ASN A 8 -5.18 -26.11 -9.08
N THR A 9 -5.20 -27.27 -9.73
CA THR A 9 -4.03 -27.84 -10.39
C THR A 9 -3.73 -27.03 -11.64
N ILE A 10 -2.49 -26.59 -11.77
CA ILE A 10 -2.01 -25.83 -12.93
C ILE A 10 -0.56 -26.22 -13.24
N SER A 11 -0.18 -26.23 -14.50
CA SER A 11 1.22 -26.41 -14.88
C SER A 11 2.05 -25.18 -14.54
N GLU A 12 3.34 -25.38 -14.29
CA GLU A 12 4.29 -24.28 -14.02
C GLU A 12 4.31 -23.26 -15.17
N VAL A 13 4.30 -23.71 -16.41
CA VAL A 13 4.26 -22.87 -17.60
C VAL A 13 2.99 -22.03 -17.65
N LYS A 14 1.85 -22.63 -17.35
CA LYS A 14 0.55 -21.92 -17.31
C LYS A 14 0.49 -20.92 -16.19
N ALA A 15 1.01 -21.25 -15.01
CA ALA A 15 1.08 -20.34 -13.88
C ALA A 15 1.97 -19.13 -14.20
N TYR A 16 3.13 -19.36 -14.78
CA TYR A 16 4.00 -18.28 -15.25
C TYR A 16 3.28 -17.38 -16.26
N SER A 17 2.60 -17.94 -17.24
CA SER A 17 1.86 -17.18 -18.26
C SER A 17 0.77 -16.29 -17.62
N ARG A 18 0.02 -16.84 -16.66
CA ARG A 18 -1.01 -16.05 -15.95
C ARG A 18 -0.41 -14.90 -15.16
N MET A 19 0.70 -15.14 -14.47
CA MET A 19 1.34 -14.10 -13.66
C MET A 19 2.00 -13.02 -14.52
N SER A 20 2.65 -13.41 -15.61
CA SER A 20 3.23 -12.45 -16.56
C SER A 20 2.17 -11.56 -17.21
N ASN A 21 1.02 -12.13 -17.57
CA ASN A 21 -0.10 -11.37 -18.11
C ASN A 21 -0.66 -10.37 -17.06
N LEU A 22 -0.76 -10.78 -15.81
CA LEU A 22 -1.19 -9.91 -14.72
C LEU A 22 -0.20 -8.75 -14.53
N CYS A 23 1.10 -9.04 -14.48
CA CYS A 23 2.15 -8.04 -14.31
C CYS A 23 2.26 -7.08 -15.50
N ALA A 24 1.88 -7.52 -16.70
CA ALA A 24 1.83 -6.67 -17.88
C ALA A 24 0.73 -5.61 -17.81
N LYS A 25 -0.34 -5.89 -17.05
CA LYS A 25 -1.49 -4.98 -16.89
C LYS A 25 -1.35 -4.01 -15.73
N ARG A 26 -0.59 -4.37 -14.70
CA ARG A 26 -0.38 -3.56 -13.50
C ARG A 26 0.92 -3.91 -12.82
N GLU A 27 1.45 -3.00 -12.02
CA GLU A 27 2.61 -3.28 -11.19
C GLU A 27 2.29 -4.33 -10.11
N CYS A 28 3.18 -5.28 -9.93
CA CYS A 28 3.09 -6.32 -8.92
C CYS A 28 4.40 -6.42 -8.14
N CYS A 29 4.31 -6.79 -6.87
CA CYS A 29 5.48 -7.12 -6.05
C CYS A 29 5.59 -8.64 -5.87
N VAL A 30 6.75 -9.10 -5.40
CA VAL A 30 7.02 -10.52 -5.15
C VAL A 30 5.98 -11.12 -4.20
N PHE A 31 5.68 -10.42 -3.11
CA PHE A 31 4.72 -10.89 -2.11
C PHE A 31 3.33 -11.15 -2.70
N ASP A 32 2.82 -10.24 -3.52
CA ASP A 32 1.49 -10.39 -4.14
C ASP A 32 1.45 -11.58 -5.10
N ILE A 33 2.48 -11.77 -5.91
CA ILE A 33 2.58 -12.88 -6.86
C ILE A 33 2.76 -14.21 -6.12
N GLU A 34 3.62 -14.25 -5.12
CA GLU A 34 3.80 -15.45 -4.30
C GLU A 34 2.50 -15.88 -3.62
N THR A 35 1.74 -14.93 -3.08
CA THR A 35 0.44 -15.18 -2.46
C THR A 35 -0.55 -15.78 -3.46
N LYS A 36 -0.57 -15.29 -4.69
CA LYS A 36 -1.42 -15.83 -5.75
C LYS A 36 -1.00 -17.23 -6.18
N LEU A 37 0.29 -17.46 -6.32
CA LEU A 37 0.84 -18.76 -6.73
C LEU A 37 0.59 -19.85 -5.70
N ARG A 38 0.56 -19.51 -4.41
CA ARG A 38 0.24 -20.47 -3.33
C ARG A 38 -1.17 -21.02 -3.39
N ARG A 39 -2.07 -20.40 -4.12
CA ARG A 39 -3.44 -20.89 -4.34
C ARG A 39 -3.49 -22.06 -5.32
N TYR A 40 -2.44 -22.26 -6.10
CA TYR A 40 -2.30 -23.37 -7.03
C TYR A 40 -1.58 -24.53 -6.35
N ASP A 41 -1.73 -25.71 -6.92
CA ASP A 41 -1.02 -26.91 -6.47
C ASP A 41 0.38 -26.94 -7.12
N LEU A 42 1.25 -26.06 -6.64
CA LEU A 42 2.64 -25.93 -7.07
C LEU A 42 3.54 -26.12 -5.85
N ASP A 43 4.67 -26.84 -6.06
CA ASP A 43 5.67 -26.93 -5.01
C ASP A 43 6.43 -25.60 -4.82
N LYS A 44 7.11 -25.49 -3.71
CA LYS A 44 7.86 -24.28 -3.35
C LYS A 44 8.91 -23.93 -4.40
N GLU A 45 9.59 -24.92 -4.93
CA GLU A 45 10.64 -24.77 -5.93
C GLU A 45 10.08 -24.23 -7.25
N ALA A 46 8.91 -24.70 -7.67
CA ALA A 46 8.23 -24.19 -8.86
C ALA A 46 7.85 -22.72 -8.69
N ILE A 47 7.33 -22.33 -7.52
CA ILE A 47 6.99 -20.95 -7.21
C ILE A 47 8.25 -20.06 -7.27
N GLU A 48 9.35 -20.51 -6.68
CA GLU A 48 10.62 -19.77 -6.69
C GLU A 48 11.15 -19.58 -8.14
N ARG A 49 11.04 -20.60 -8.98
CA ARG A 49 11.45 -20.50 -10.39
C ARG A 49 10.62 -19.50 -11.17
N ILE A 50 9.31 -19.52 -10.98
CA ILE A 50 8.39 -18.58 -11.62
C ILE A 50 8.74 -17.14 -11.23
N ILE A 51 8.91 -16.87 -9.94
CA ILE A 51 9.23 -15.54 -9.42
C ILE A 51 10.58 -15.07 -9.97
N LYS A 52 11.60 -15.89 -9.94
CA LYS A 52 12.91 -15.58 -10.50
C LYS A 52 12.84 -15.20 -11.97
N GLN A 53 12.06 -15.92 -12.75
CA GLN A 53 11.90 -15.62 -14.17
C GLN A 53 11.15 -14.32 -14.41
N LEU A 54 10.09 -14.06 -13.63
CA LEU A 54 9.35 -12.79 -13.69
C LEU A 54 10.24 -11.59 -13.37
N ILE A 55 11.12 -11.71 -12.40
CA ILE A 55 12.11 -10.68 -12.05
C ILE A 55 13.11 -10.49 -13.17
N LYS A 56 13.67 -11.58 -13.68
CA LYS A 56 14.66 -11.57 -14.76
C LYS A 56 14.13 -10.88 -16.01
N GLU A 57 12.89 -11.16 -16.36
CA GLU A 57 12.20 -10.58 -17.53
C GLU A 57 11.54 -9.24 -17.25
N LYS A 58 11.76 -8.68 -16.05
CA LYS A 58 11.28 -7.36 -15.63
C LYS A 58 9.76 -7.20 -15.58
N PHE A 59 9.03 -8.31 -15.47
CA PHE A 59 7.61 -8.27 -15.11
C PHE A 59 7.39 -7.85 -13.67
N ILE A 60 8.29 -8.23 -12.77
CA ILE A 60 8.35 -7.78 -11.40
C ILE A 60 9.58 -6.89 -11.22
N ASP A 61 9.35 -5.68 -10.73
CA ASP A 61 10.38 -4.72 -10.34
C ASP A 61 9.87 -4.00 -9.09
N GLU A 62 10.43 -4.30 -7.94
CA GLU A 62 9.92 -3.78 -6.66
C GLU A 62 10.13 -2.28 -6.49
N LEU A 63 11.17 -1.71 -7.10
CA LEU A 63 11.36 -0.26 -7.12
C LEU A 63 10.25 0.43 -7.93
N ARG A 64 9.96 -0.09 -9.10
CA ARG A 64 8.88 0.40 -9.97
C ARG A 64 7.52 0.24 -9.31
N PHE A 65 7.27 -0.93 -8.68
CA PHE A 65 6.07 -1.17 -7.89
C PHE A 65 5.92 -0.14 -6.77
N THR A 66 6.97 0.10 -6.00
CA THR A 66 6.95 1.02 -4.86
C THR A 66 6.68 2.45 -5.30
N ARG A 67 7.26 2.90 -6.41
CA ARG A 67 6.99 4.23 -6.99
C ARG A 67 5.52 4.38 -7.34
N SER A 68 4.96 3.41 -8.04
CA SER A 68 3.54 3.42 -8.43
C SER A 68 2.63 3.37 -7.21
N PHE A 69 2.94 2.53 -6.24
CA PHE A 69 2.16 2.38 -5.01
C PHE A 69 2.12 3.69 -4.20
N ILE A 70 3.26 4.29 -3.94
CA ILE A 70 3.33 5.54 -3.16
C ILE A 70 2.60 6.67 -3.89
N HIS A 71 2.82 6.80 -5.19
CA HIS A 71 2.13 7.81 -6.00
C HIS A 71 0.61 7.68 -5.88
N ASP A 72 0.07 6.49 -6.04
CA ASP A 72 -1.36 6.24 -5.97
C ASP A 72 -1.94 6.49 -4.58
N LYS A 73 -1.22 6.08 -3.53
CA LYS A 73 -1.68 6.26 -2.14
C LYS A 73 -1.66 7.72 -1.71
N VAL A 74 -0.65 8.47 -2.12
CA VAL A 74 -0.58 9.91 -1.85
C VAL A 74 -1.66 10.67 -2.64
N ARG A 75 -1.76 10.41 -3.94
CA ARG A 75 -2.63 11.17 -4.84
C ARG A 75 -4.10 10.80 -4.77
N PHE A 76 -4.40 9.51 -4.80
CA PHE A 76 -5.79 9.05 -4.94
C PHE A 76 -6.39 8.59 -3.61
N ASN A 77 -5.63 7.89 -2.78
CA ASN A 77 -6.13 7.38 -1.51
C ASN A 77 -6.01 8.38 -0.36
N LYS A 78 -5.24 9.45 -0.53
CA LYS A 78 -5.02 10.46 0.51
C LYS A 78 -4.46 9.87 1.81
N TRP A 79 -3.51 8.95 1.68
CA TRP A 79 -2.82 8.35 2.82
C TRP A 79 -1.62 9.20 3.25
N GLY A 80 -1.35 9.21 4.54
CA GLY A 80 -0.12 9.74 5.09
C GLY A 80 1.02 8.72 5.03
N LYS A 81 2.23 9.21 5.26
CA LYS A 81 3.48 8.44 5.19
C LYS A 81 3.47 7.18 6.06
N VAL A 82 2.96 7.26 7.28
CA VAL A 82 2.96 6.14 8.25
C VAL A 82 2.16 4.95 7.71
N LYS A 83 0.99 5.21 7.15
CA LYS A 83 0.14 4.15 6.57
C LYS A 83 0.76 3.54 5.33
N ILE A 84 1.39 4.35 4.49
CA ILE A 84 2.10 3.90 3.28
C ILE A 84 3.25 2.98 3.66
N GLU A 85 4.11 3.39 4.60
CA GLU A 85 5.24 2.58 5.08
C GLU A 85 4.77 1.26 5.68
N PHE A 86 3.70 1.31 6.49
CA PHE A 86 3.12 0.09 7.08
C PHE A 86 2.64 -0.88 6.00
N ALA A 87 1.89 -0.40 5.00
CA ALA A 87 1.38 -1.23 3.92
C ALA A 87 2.50 -1.87 3.09
N LEU A 88 3.57 -1.12 2.81
CA LEU A 88 4.73 -1.64 2.08
C LEU A 88 5.51 -2.67 2.91
N ARG A 89 5.60 -2.48 4.23
CA ARG A 89 6.19 -3.47 5.13
C ARG A 89 5.37 -4.77 5.14
N GLN A 90 4.05 -4.68 5.12
CA GLN A 90 3.17 -5.86 5.00
C GLN A 90 3.42 -6.64 3.70
N LYS A 91 3.79 -5.95 2.65
CA LYS A 91 4.16 -6.55 1.35
C LYS A 91 5.63 -6.94 1.27
N ARG A 92 6.36 -6.86 2.38
CA ARG A 92 7.77 -7.24 2.49
C ARG A 92 8.68 -6.51 1.51
N ILE A 93 8.34 -5.27 1.17
CA ILE A 93 9.23 -4.43 0.39
C ILE A 93 10.43 -4.03 1.26
N PRO A 94 11.67 -4.17 0.78
CA PRO A 94 12.86 -3.77 1.53
C PRO A 94 12.82 -2.29 1.93
N GLU A 95 13.22 -2.00 3.17
CA GLU A 95 13.18 -0.63 3.71
C GLU A 95 14.03 0.35 2.91
N ASN A 96 15.16 -0.10 2.36
CA ASN A 96 16.00 0.73 1.50
C ASN A 96 15.28 1.19 0.23
N ILE A 97 14.44 0.35 -0.37
CA ILE A 97 13.63 0.70 -1.55
C ILE A 97 12.57 1.73 -1.16
N VAL A 98 11.88 1.53 -0.04
CA VAL A 98 10.87 2.47 0.46
C VAL A 98 11.50 3.83 0.74
N ALA A 99 12.65 3.85 1.43
CA ALA A 99 13.39 5.08 1.73
C ALA A 99 13.84 5.82 0.47
N GLU A 100 14.35 5.08 -0.51
CA GLU A 100 14.78 5.65 -1.80
C GLU A 100 13.63 6.38 -2.51
N VAL A 101 12.46 5.76 -2.58
CA VAL A 101 11.30 6.37 -3.24
C VAL A 101 10.74 7.54 -2.42
N LEU A 102 10.66 7.40 -1.10
CA LEU A 102 10.16 8.49 -0.24
C LEU A 102 11.07 9.72 -0.26
N CYS A 103 12.38 9.55 -0.50
CA CYS A 103 13.29 10.67 -0.68
C CYS A 103 12.95 11.57 -1.88
N ASP A 104 12.21 11.06 -2.85
CA ASP A 104 11.76 11.85 -4.01
C ASP A 104 10.58 12.78 -3.66
N TYR A 105 10.02 12.66 -2.47
CA TYR A 105 8.89 13.47 -2.00
C TYR A 105 9.32 14.41 -0.89
N SER A 106 8.88 15.67 -0.96
CA SER A 106 9.00 16.59 0.16
C SER A 106 7.95 16.27 1.24
N ASP A 107 8.17 16.76 2.46
CA ASP A 107 7.16 16.67 3.52
C ASP A 107 5.86 17.37 3.12
N GLU A 108 5.95 18.48 2.39
CA GLU A 108 4.78 19.19 1.86
C GLU A 108 3.97 18.32 0.91
N GLU A 109 4.63 17.67 -0.05
CA GLU A 109 3.98 16.76 -1.00
C GLU A 109 3.30 15.58 -0.31
N LEU A 110 3.95 14.99 0.70
CA LEU A 110 3.40 13.86 1.45
C LEU A 110 2.21 14.26 2.33
N ASN A 111 2.10 15.53 2.72
CA ASN A 111 1.04 16.03 3.60
C ASN A 111 0.06 16.99 2.91
N ASP A 112 0.16 17.16 1.60
CA ASP A 112 -0.65 18.10 0.82
C ASP A 112 -2.16 17.83 0.93
N SER A 113 -2.55 16.57 1.04
CA SER A 113 -3.95 16.17 1.17
C SER A 113 -4.52 16.33 2.58
N LEU A 114 -3.69 16.57 3.59
CA LEU A 114 -4.11 16.56 5.00
C LEU A 114 -5.04 17.73 5.34
N GLN A 115 -4.70 18.94 4.93
CA GLN A 115 -5.52 20.12 5.24
C GLN A 115 -6.93 20.01 4.67
N PRO A 116 -7.12 19.69 3.37
CA PRO A 116 -8.46 19.48 2.84
C PRO A 116 -9.25 18.35 3.53
N LEU A 117 -8.58 17.26 3.89
CA LEU A 117 -9.21 16.16 4.62
C LEU A 117 -9.70 16.58 6.00
N ILE A 118 -8.88 17.31 6.74
CA ILE A 118 -9.23 17.82 8.07
C ILE A 118 -10.40 18.81 7.99
N GLU A 119 -10.36 19.73 7.04
CA GLU A 119 -11.44 20.71 6.84
C GLU A 119 -12.76 20.03 6.48
N ALA A 120 -12.74 19.09 5.56
CA ALA A 120 -13.94 18.35 5.16
C ALA A 120 -14.49 17.51 6.31
N LYS A 121 -13.63 16.83 7.06
CA LYS A 121 -14.06 16.00 8.21
C LYS A 121 -14.61 16.83 9.35
N TRP A 122 -13.99 17.96 9.64
CA TRP A 122 -14.46 18.87 10.70
C TRP A 122 -15.90 19.32 10.50
N LYS A 123 -16.30 19.58 9.27
CA LYS A 123 -17.67 19.98 8.91
C LYS A 123 -18.71 18.90 9.20
N THR A 124 -18.34 17.64 9.17
CA THR A 124 -19.25 16.50 9.32
C THR A 124 -19.16 15.80 10.66
N ILE A 125 -18.11 16.08 11.42
CA ILE A 125 -17.85 15.39 12.69
C ILE A 125 -18.87 15.83 13.75
N LYS A 126 -19.37 14.87 14.51
CA LYS A 126 -20.34 15.09 15.58
C LYS A 126 -19.71 14.81 16.93
N GLY A 127 -20.02 15.64 17.90
CA GLY A 127 -19.58 15.48 19.28
C GLY A 127 -20.28 16.46 20.21
N ASN A 128 -20.23 16.16 21.50
CA ASN A 128 -20.89 16.98 22.54
C ASN A 128 -20.07 18.21 22.95
N SER A 129 -18.80 18.25 22.57
CA SER A 129 -17.88 19.35 22.84
C SER A 129 -16.84 19.49 21.74
N ASP A 130 -16.20 20.64 21.66
CA ASP A 130 -15.07 20.84 20.73
C ASP A 130 -13.91 19.88 21.05
N TYR A 131 -13.67 19.61 22.32
CA TYR A 131 -12.66 18.64 22.73
C TYR A 131 -12.93 17.24 22.17
N GLU A 132 -14.16 16.76 22.27
CA GLU A 132 -14.57 15.47 21.73
C GLU A 132 -14.41 15.42 20.19
N LYS A 133 -14.85 16.50 19.52
CA LYS A 133 -14.70 16.61 18.06
C LYS A 133 -13.24 16.62 17.63
N GLN A 134 -12.38 17.34 18.33
CA GLN A 134 -10.94 17.39 18.07
C GLN A 134 -10.30 16.02 18.21
N ASN A 135 -10.65 15.27 19.26
CA ASN A 135 -10.14 13.91 19.46
C ASN A 135 -10.57 12.95 18.37
N LYS A 136 -11.82 13.06 17.90
CA LYS A 136 -12.30 12.26 16.75
C LYS A 136 -11.55 12.61 15.46
N LEU A 137 -11.29 13.88 15.25
CA LEU A 137 -10.54 14.37 14.09
C LEU A 137 -9.10 13.84 14.08
N ILE A 138 -8.44 13.90 15.23
CA ILE A 138 -7.08 13.37 15.39
C ILE A 138 -7.04 11.87 15.08
N ARG A 139 -7.97 11.09 15.64
CA ARG A 139 -8.06 9.65 15.37
C ARG A 139 -8.31 9.36 13.89
N PHE A 140 -9.15 10.13 13.26
CA PHE A 140 -9.41 10.01 11.82
C PHE A 140 -8.14 10.23 11.01
N ALA A 141 -7.41 11.31 11.30
CA ALA A 141 -6.19 11.65 10.55
C ALA A 141 -5.04 10.68 10.84
N LEU A 142 -4.88 10.23 12.09
CA LEU A 142 -3.92 9.17 12.44
C LEU A 142 -4.24 7.86 11.70
N GLY A 143 -5.52 7.51 11.58
CA GLY A 143 -5.97 6.33 10.83
C GLY A 143 -5.68 6.42 9.33
N ARG A 144 -5.55 7.63 8.79
CA ARG A 144 -5.11 7.87 7.40
C ARG A 144 -3.59 7.83 7.25
N GLY A 145 -2.86 7.73 8.35
CA GLY A 145 -1.41 7.57 8.36
C GLY A 145 -0.61 8.87 8.48
N PHE A 146 -1.24 9.98 8.81
CA PHE A 146 -0.54 11.24 9.05
C PHE A 146 0.08 11.26 10.45
N GLU A 147 1.18 11.98 10.59
CA GLU A 147 1.88 12.13 11.87
C GLU A 147 1.20 13.21 12.74
N MET A 148 1.26 13.03 14.05
CA MET A 148 0.61 13.92 15.01
C MET A 148 1.02 15.38 14.83
N LYS A 149 2.30 15.66 14.60
CA LYS A 149 2.81 17.04 14.43
C LYS A 149 2.14 17.75 13.24
N HIS A 150 1.95 17.05 12.13
CA HIS A 150 1.27 17.62 10.95
C HIS A 150 -0.22 17.78 11.17
N ILE A 151 -0.85 16.84 11.89
CA ILE A 151 -2.26 16.92 12.25
C ILE A 151 -2.53 18.13 13.11
N LEU A 152 -1.73 18.32 14.16
CA LEU A 152 -1.88 19.47 15.08
C LEU A 152 -1.66 20.81 14.37
N ASP A 153 -0.67 20.88 13.48
CA ASP A 153 -0.43 22.08 12.68
C ASP A 153 -1.60 22.39 11.74
N SER A 154 -2.17 21.38 11.12
CA SER A 154 -3.35 21.53 10.26
C SER A 154 -4.59 21.95 11.05
N MET A 155 -4.76 21.43 12.27
CA MET A 155 -5.89 21.79 13.13
C MET A 155 -5.84 23.25 13.57
N LYS A 156 -4.65 23.82 13.76
CA LYS A 156 -4.49 25.26 14.09
C LYS A 156 -5.01 26.18 12.98
N LYS A 157 -5.11 25.69 11.76
CA LYS A 157 -5.61 26.44 10.60
C LYS A 157 -7.12 26.31 10.42
N LEU A 158 -7.80 25.54 11.25
CA LEU A 158 -9.27 25.44 11.23
C LEU A 158 -9.89 26.75 11.73
N LYS A 159 -10.89 27.21 11.00
CA LYS A 159 -11.68 28.39 11.37
C LYS A 159 -13.07 28.00 11.85
#